data_610b89283e43e3424cd0dc2e38fd9416
#
_entry.id   610b89283e43e3424cd0dc2e38fd9416
#
_cell.length_a   1.000
_cell.length_b   1.000
_cell.length_c   1.000
_cell.angle_alpha   90.00
_cell.angle_beta   90.00
_cell.angle_gamma   90.00
#
_symmetry.space_group_name_H-M   'P 1'
#
loop_
_entity.id
_entity.type
_entity.pdbx_description
1 polymer ?
#
loop_
_entity_poly.entity_id
_entity_poly.type
_entity_poly.pdbx_seq_one_letter_code
_entity_poly.pdbx_strand_id
1 'polypeptide(L)'
;KIEADILLQDVELADFVALFLPGGGPGVKNLLASAPVEKAILDFYESDRYIFAICAAPLVLSKAGILANLAATCYPGCEKDLLCREFLENRVVLDGNVVTSRGAGTAEEFALECIAVLEGVDLKESIRQQVVAR
;
A
#
# COMPACT_ATOMS: atom_id res chain seq x y z
N LYS A 1 4.72 3.44 -20.39
CA LYS A 1 4.37 4.72 -19.73
C LYS A 1 2.86 4.76 -19.56
N ILE A 2 2.39 5.05 -18.36
CA ILE A 2 0.96 5.22 -18.06
C ILE A 2 0.72 6.71 -17.89
N GLU A 3 -0.32 7.22 -18.54
CA GLU A 3 -0.77 8.60 -18.40
C GLU A 3 -1.75 8.68 -17.23
N ALA A 4 -1.59 9.66 -16.36
CA ALA A 4 -2.51 9.88 -15.25
C ALA A 4 -3.76 10.60 -15.73
N ASP A 5 -4.92 10.21 -15.19
CA ASP A 5 -6.19 10.86 -15.51
C ASP A 5 -6.28 12.25 -14.88
N ILE A 6 -5.67 12.43 -13.69
CA ILE A 6 -5.74 13.66 -12.91
C ILE A 6 -4.48 13.80 -12.03
N LEU A 7 -4.11 15.02 -11.69
CA LEU A 7 -3.04 15.28 -10.74
C LEU A 7 -3.56 15.08 -9.30
N LEU A 8 -2.73 14.51 -8.44
CA LEU A 8 -3.11 14.24 -7.05
C LEU A 8 -3.58 15.50 -6.30
N GLN A 9 -2.96 16.62 -6.57
CA GLN A 9 -3.33 17.92 -5.95
C GLN A 9 -4.73 18.42 -6.33
N ASP A 10 -5.28 17.90 -7.45
CA ASP A 10 -6.61 18.26 -7.95
C ASP A 10 -7.69 17.24 -7.54
N VAL A 11 -7.29 16.18 -6.80
CA VAL A 11 -8.20 15.15 -6.32
C VAL A 11 -8.85 15.56 -5.01
N GLU A 12 -10.18 15.36 -4.91
CA GLU A 12 -10.88 15.45 -3.62
C GLU A 12 -10.66 14.14 -2.85
N LEU A 13 -9.70 14.13 -1.93
CA LEU A 13 -9.30 12.93 -1.19
C LEU A 13 -10.44 12.33 -0.37
N ALA A 14 -11.39 13.14 0.07
CA ALA A 14 -12.53 12.69 0.86
C ALA A 14 -13.48 11.74 0.08
N ASP A 15 -13.41 11.74 -1.25
CA ASP A 15 -14.27 10.91 -2.09
C ASP A 15 -13.74 9.46 -2.23
N PHE A 16 -12.57 9.16 -1.67
CA PHE A 16 -11.91 7.86 -1.81
C PHE A 16 -11.78 7.12 -0.49
N VAL A 17 -11.97 5.81 -0.52
CA VAL A 17 -11.90 4.93 0.66
C VAL A 17 -10.52 4.33 0.87
N ALA A 18 -9.67 4.35 -0.14
CA ALA A 18 -8.33 3.75 -0.09
C ALA A 18 -7.32 4.54 -0.93
N LEU A 19 -6.09 4.53 -0.47
CA LEU A 19 -4.92 5.05 -1.17
C LEU A 19 -4.00 3.88 -1.53
N PHE A 20 -3.65 3.75 -2.80
CA PHE A 20 -2.76 2.70 -3.31
C PHE A 20 -1.44 3.29 -3.80
N LEU A 21 -0.33 2.78 -3.28
CA LEU A 21 1.02 3.17 -3.70
C LEU A 21 1.72 1.99 -4.39
N PRO A 22 1.93 2.09 -5.72
CA PRO A 22 2.68 1.07 -6.46
C PRO A 22 4.17 1.17 -6.19
N GLY A 23 4.88 0.07 -6.46
CA GLY A 23 6.32 0.00 -6.37
C GLY A 23 7.05 0.54 -7.60
N GLY A 24 8.30 0.10 -7.74
CA GLY A 24 9.22 0.53 -8.77
C GLY A 24 10.15 1.64 -8.28
N GLY A 25 11.47 1.41 -8.41
CA GLY A 25 12.49 2.30 -7.83
C GLY A 25 12.33 3.78 -8.19
N PRO A 26 12.28 4.14 -9.50
CA PRO A 26 12.12 5.54 -9.90
C PRO A 26 10.80 6.16 -9.45
N GLY A 27 9.70 5.40 -9.53
CA GLY A 27 8.38 5.84 -9.07
C GLY A 27 8.36 6.10 -7.57
N VAL A 28 8.89 5.19 -6.78
CA VAL A 28 8.97 5.35 -5.31
C VAL A 28 9.84 6.54 -4.93
N LYS A 29 10.95 6.77 -5.62
CA LYS A 29 11.77 7.96 -5.40
C LYS A 29 10.98 9.25 -5.60
N ASN A 30 10.14 9.30 -6.63
CA ASN A 30 9.26 10.44 -6.89
C ASN A 30 8.16 10.58 -5.82
N LEU A 31 7.58 9.47 -5.38
CA LEU A 31 6.58 9.48 -4.29
C LEU A 31 7.20 9.99 -2.98
N LEU A 32 8.41 9.55 -2.65
CA LEU A 32 9.16 10.00 -1.47
C LEU A 32 9.43 11.52 -1.47
N ALA A 33 9.60 12.11 -2.65
CA ALA A 33 9.89 13.54 -2.81
C ALA A 33 8.61 14.40 -2.88
N SER A 34 7.42 13.79 -2.86
CA SER A 34 6.14 14.48 -3.10
C SER A 34 5.44 14.86 -1.80
N ALA A 35 5.37 16.15 -1.50
CA ALA A 35 4.58 16.65 -0.38
C ALA A 35 3.08 16.33 -0.48
N PRO A 36 2.42 16.42 -1.65
CA PRO A 36 1.03 15.99 -1.79
C PRO A 36 0.80 14.50 -1.46
N VAL A 37 1.75 13.62 -1.79
CA VAL A 37 1.68 12.20 -1.45
C VAL A 37 1.77 12.00 0.06
N GLU A 38 2.71 12.64 0.72
CA GLU A 38 2.83 12.57 2.18
C GLU A 38 1.56 13.05 2.89
N LYS A 39 1.00 14.17 2.43
CA LYS A 39 -0.26 14.69 2.95
C LYS A 39 -1.40 13.69 2.76
N ALA A 40 -1.54 13.09 1.59
CA ALA A 40 -2.56 12.09 1.32
C ALA A 40 -2.42 10.88 2.25
N ILE A 41 -1.21 10.39 2.49
CA ILE A 41 -0.95 9.28 3.42
C ILE A 41 -1.43 9.64 4.83
N LEU A 42 -1.08 10.81 5.32
CA LEU A 42 -1.50 11.26 6.65
C LEU A 42 -3.01 11.43 6.76
N ASP A 43 -3.66 12.03 5.75
CA ASP A 43 -5.11 12.19 5.71
C ASP A 43 -5.84 10.84 5.78
N PHE A 44 -5.40 9.86 4.99
CA PHE A 44 -6.00 8.52 4.98
C PHE A 44 -5.76 7.78 6.29
N TYR A 45 -4.55 7.87 6.83
CA TYR A 45 -4.21 7.21 8.09
C TYR A 45 -5.00 7.79 9.27
N GLU A 46 -5.05 9.10 9.41
CA GLU A 46 -5.74 9.80 10.50
C GLU A 46 -7.26 9.64 10.46
N SER A 47 -7.82 9.42 9.27
CA SER A 47 -9.25 9.18 9.08
C SER A 47 -9.65 7.69 9.06
N ASP A 48 -8.74 6.80 9.44
CA ASP A 48 -8.93 5.35 9.45
C ASP A 48 -9.35 4.75 8.09
N ARG A 49 -8.95 5.39 6.99
CA ARG A 49 -9.14 4.88 5.64
C ARG A 49 -7.99 3.96 5.25
N TYR A 50 -8.21 3.11 4.27
CA TYR A 50 -7.23 2.09 3.88
C TYR A 50 -6.04 2.67 3.12
N ILE A 51 -4.85 2.11 3.40
CA ILE A 51 -3.61 2.43 2.68
C ILE A 51 -2.95 1.13 2.26
N PHE A 52 -2.68 1.00 0.97
CA PHE A 52 -2.08 -0.18 0.35
C PHE A 52 -0.76 0.19 -0.30
N ALA A 53 0.31 -0.53 0.04
CA ALA A 53 1.63 -0.27 -0.53
C ALA A 53 2.39 -1.58 -0.81
N ILE A 54 3.03 -1.67 -1.96
CA ILE A 54 3.74 -2.89 -2.39
C ILE A 54 5.17 -2.60 -2.83
N CYS A 55 6.04 -3.58 -2.65
CA CYS A 55 7.43 -3.57 -3.11
C CYS A 55 8.26 -2.55 -2.31
N ALA A 56 8.81 -1.52 -2.96
CA ALA A 56 9.53 -0.45 -2.29
C ALA A 56 8.60 0.66 -1.75
N ALA A 57 7.32 0.68 -2.13
CA ALA A 57 6.39 1.73 -1.71
C ALA A 57 6.13 1.82 -0.19
N PRO A 58 6.23 0.73 0.61
CA PRO A 58 6.14 0.87 2.07
C PRO A 58 7.16 1.85 2.66
N LEU A 59 8.29 2.11 1.99
CA LEU A 59 9.24 3.15 2.41
C LEU A 59 8.61 4.55 2.43
N VAL A 60 7.64 4.80 1.56
CA VAL A 60 6.92 6.10 1.53
C VAL A 60 6.05 6.24 2.78
N LEU A 61 5.41 5.15 3.21
CA LEU A 61 4.64 5.10 4.46
C LEU A 61 5.55 5.26 5.68
N SER A 62 6.72 4.63 5.65
CA SER A 62 7.74 4.75 6.69
C SER A 62 8.20 6.20 6.84
N LYS A 63 8.50 6.88 5.73
CA LYS A 63 8.88 8.30 5.74
C LYS A 63 7.78 9.20 6.33
N ALA A 64 6.52 8.91 6.03
CA ALA A 64 5.39 9.64 6.60
C ALA A 64 5.17 9.35 8.10
N GLY A 65 5.85 8.35 8.66
CA GLY A 65 5.82 8.02 10.08
C GLY A 65 4.67 7.13 10.51
N ILE A 66 3.79 6.70 9.60
CA ILE A 66 2.59 5.93 9.98
C ILE A 66 2.86 4.47 10.35
N LEU A 67 4.05 3.94 10.02
CA LEU A 67 4.39 2.55 10.33
C LEU A 67 5.00 2.36 11.73
N ALA A 68 5.26 3.43 12.47
CA ALA A 68 5.95 3.36 13.77
C ALA A 68 5.28 2.41 14.77
N ASN A 69 3.97 2.27 14.74
CA ASN A 69 3.19 1.40 15.62
C ASN A 69 2.59 0.19 14.89
N LEU A 70 3.00 -0.08 13.67
CA LEU A 70 2.44 -1.13 12.82
C LEU A 70 3.49 -2.18 12.44
N ALA A 71 3.02 -3.41 12.24
CA ALA A 71 3.77 -4.44 11.52
C ALA A 71 3.67 -4.17 10.02
N ALA A 72 4.76 -4.38 9.30
CA ALA A 72 4.82 -4.14 7.86
C ALA A 72 5.85 -5.02 7.18
N THR A 73 5.74 -5.11 5.86
CA THR A 73 6.75 -5.72 4.99
C THR A 73 7.10 -4.78 3.84
N CYS A 74 8.14 -5.12 3.11
CA CYS A 74 8.57 -4.39 1.91
C CYS A 74 9.40 -5.31 0.99
N TYR A 75 9.88 -4.76 -0.11
CA TYR A 75 10.80 -5.46 -1.00
C TYR A 75 12.08 -5.88 -0.27
N PRO A 76 12.59 -7.11 -0.51
CA PRO A 76 13.83 -7.58 0.10
C PRO A 76 15.00 -6.61 -0.10
N GLY A 77 15.68 -6.24 0.99
CA GLY A 77 16.76 -5.27 0.99
C GLY A 77 16.33 -3.83 1.32
N CYS A 78 15.04 -3.53 1.26
CA CYS A 78 14.51 -2.23 1.68
C CYS A 78 14.23 -2.13 3.19
N GLU A 79 14.21 -3.24 3.90
CA GLU A 79 13.89 -3.32 5.32
C GLU A 79 14.82 -2.50 6.22
N LYS A 80 16.05 -2.26 5.80
CA LYS A 80 17.02 -1.43 6.52
C LYS A 80 16.57 0.04 6.67
N ASP A 81 15.72 0.50 5.74
CA ASP A 81 15.18 1.86 5.71
C ASP A 81 13.70 1.90 6.14
N LEU A 82 13.13 0.75 6.50
CA LEU A 82 11.73 0.63 6.91
C LEU A 82 11.59 0.81 8.43
N LEU A 83 11.16 1.99 8.85
CA LEU A 83 10.90 2.29 10.25
C LEU A 83 9.46 1.87 10.61
N CYS A 84 9.31 0.66 11.15
CA CYS A 84 8.04 0.10 11.60
C CYS A 84 8.20 -0.54 12.98
N ARG A 85 7.08 -0.87 13.63
CA ARG A 85 7.12 -1.56 14.93
C ARG A 85 7.72 -2.96 14.78
N GLU A 86 7.34 -3.67 13.71
CA GLU A 86 7.79 -5.04 13.47
C GLU A 86 7.88 -5.29 11.96
N PHE A 87 9.07 -5.66 11.50
CA PHE A 87 9.25 -6.12 10.12
C PHE A 87 8.92 -7.61 10.01
N LEU A 88 8.06 -7.97 9.06
CA LEU A 88 7.67 -9.33 8.78
C LEU A 88 8.05 -9.71 7.35
N GLU A 89 8.50 -10.94 7.14
CA GLU A 89 8.82 -11.47 5.81
C GLU A 89 7.61 -12.12 5.12
N ASN A 90 6.42 -11.99 5.71
CA ASN A 90 5.19 -12.47 5.12
C ASN A 90 4.95 -11.83 3.75
N ARG A 91 4.37 -12.58 2.85
CA ARG A 91 4.08 -12.12 1.48
C ARG A 91 3.11 -10.94 1.45
N VAL A 92 2.17 -10.92 2.38
CA VAL A 92 1.24 -9.80 2.63
C VAL A 92 1.11 -9.60 4.13
N VAL A 93 1.12 -8.35 4.59
CA VAL A 93 0.93 -7.99 6.00
C VAL A 93 -0.21 -6.98 6.08
N LEU A 94 -1.23 -7.32 6.86
CA LEU A 94 -2.33 -6.43 7.24
C LEU A 94 -2.15 -6.07 8.71
N ASP A 95 -2.03 -4.79 9.02
CA ASP A 95 -2.08 -4.28 10.39
C ASP A 95 -2.88 -2.98 10.41
N GLY A 96 -3.92 -2.94 11.23
CA GLY A 96 -4.88 -1.84 11.23
C GLY A 96 -5.54 -1.68 9.85
N ASN A 97 -5.46 -0.49 9.29
CA ASN A 97 -5.97 -0.14 7.96
C ASN A 97 -4.88 -0.11 6.88
N VAL A 98 -3.70 -0.65 7.16
CA VAL A 98 -2.55 -0.65 6.25
C VAL A 98 -2.23 -2.06 5.78
N VAL A 99 -2.16 -2.25 4.46
CA VAL A 99 -1.74 -3.51 3.84
C VAL A 99 -0.43 -3.27 3.10
N THR A 100 0.60 -4.05 3.44
CA THR A 100 1.89 -4.00 2.75
C THR A 100 2.23 -5.36 2.14
N SER A 101 3.01 -5.36 1.05
CA SER A 101 3.44 -6.58 0.38
C SER A 101 4.83 -6.41 -0.26
N ARG A 102 5.43 -7.52 -0.68
CA ARG A 102 6.86 -7.59 -0.94
C ARG A 102 7.30 -7.29 -2.37
N GLY A 103 6.51 -7.58 -3.37
CA GLY A 103 6.96 -7.34 -4.75
C GLY A 103 6.05 -7.91 -5.81
N ALA A 104 6.51 -7.89 -7.06
CA ALA A 104 5.73 -8.37 -8.21
C ALA A 104 5.21 -9.81 -8.02
N GLY A 105 6.02 -10.69 -7.44
CA GLY A 105 5.64 -12.07 -7.18
C GLY A 105 4.57 -12.26 -6.10
N THR A 106 4.21 -11.22 -5.36
CA THR A 106 3.16 -11.23 -4.33
C THR A 106 1.96 -10.35 -4.71
N ALA A 107 1.97 -9.76 -5.90
CA ALA A 107 0.96 -8.77 -6.30
C ALA A 107 -0.46 -9.33 -6.33
N GLU A 108 -0.64 -10.57 -6.77
CA GLU A 108 -1.95 -11.23 -6.81
C GLU A 108 -2.52 -11.43 -5.39
N GLU A 109 -1.72 -12.00 -4.48
CA GLU A 109 -2.12 -12.18 -3.08
C GLU A 109 -2.42 -10.84 -2.40
N PHE A 110 -1.59 -9.83 -2.68
CA PHE A 110 -1.78 -8.48 -2.20
C PHE A 110 -3.10 -7.87 -2.68
N ALA A 111 -3.39 -7.97 -3.98
CA ALA A 111 -4.65 -7.48 -4.55
C ALA A 111 -5.87 -8.18 -3.94
N LEU A 112 -5.80 -9.49 -3.74
CA LEU A 112 -6.86 -10.26 -3.11
C LEU A 112 -7.08 -9.84 -1.65
N GLU A 113 -6.03 -9.53 -0.92
CA GLU A 113 -6.16 -9.03 0.46
C GLU A 113 -6.76 -7.62 0.50
N CYS A 114 -6.38 -6.74 -0.44
CA CYS A 114 -7.02 -5.44 -0.59
C CYS A 114 -8.52 -5.56 -0.87
N ILE A 115 -8.92 -6.49 -1.72
CA ILE A 115 -10.35 -6.79 -1.97
C ILE A 115 -11.03 -7.27 -0.68
N ALA A 116 -10.39 -8.15 0.09
CA ALA A 116 -10.97 -8.65 1.32
C ALA A 116 -11.26 -7.54 2.33
N VAL A 117 -10.34 -6.59 2.49
CA VAL A 117 -10.53 -5.48 3.45
C VAL A 117 -11.55 -4.45 2.96
N LEU A 118 -11.69 -4.27 1.65
CA LEU A 118 -12.65 -3.33 1.07
C LEU A 118 -14.07 -3.90 0.96
N GLU A 119 -14.19 -5.16 0.54
CA GLU A 119 -15.46 -5.74 0.07
C GLU A 119 -15.80 -7.08 0.76
N GLY A 120 -14.92 -7.60 1.58
CA GLY A 120 -15.13 -8.84 2.32
C GLY A 120 -14.53 -10.09 1.70
N VAL A 121 -14.43 -11.12 2.53
CA VAL A 121 -13.77 -12.40 2.20
C VAL A 121 -14.52 -13.17 1.10
N ASP A 122 -15.84 -13.08 1.05
CA ASP A 122 -16.64 -13.81 0.06
C ASP A 122 -16.34 -13.32 -1.37
N LEU A 123 -16.23 -12.00 -1.57
CA LEU A 123 -15.86 -11.45 -2.86
C LEU A 123 -14.40 -11.77 -3.22
N LYS A 124 -13.50 -11.68 -2.25
CA LYS A 124 -12.11 -12.13 -2.43
C LYS A 124 -12.05 -13.55 -2.96
N GLU A 125 -12.74 -14.47 -2.33
CA GLU A 125 -12.74 -15.89 -2.71
C GLU A 125 -13.35 -16.12 -4.10
N SER A 126 -14.45 -15.42 -4.41
CA SER A 126 -15.06 -15.48 -5.74
C SER A 126 -14.09 -15.02 -6.84
N ILE A 127 -13.41 -13.89 -6.62
CA ILE A 127 -12.44 -13.37 -7.58
C ILE A 127 -11.22 -14.29 -7.67
N ARG A 128 -10.72 -14.81 -6.53
CA ARG A 128 -9.60 -15.75 -6.50
C ARG A 128 -9.85 -16.96 -7.42
N GLN A 129 -11.08 -17.50 -7.37
CA GLN A 129 -11.47 -18.62 -8.23
C GLN A 129 -11.56 -18.22 -9.70
N GLN A 130 -12.13 -17.05 -10.01
CA GLN A 130 -12.28 -16.56 -11.38
C GLN A 130 -10.93 -16.34 -12.08
N VAL A 131 -9.94 -15.83 -11.35
CA VAL A 131 -8.59 -15.58 -11.89
C VAL A 131 -7.66 -16.78 -11.74
N VAL A 132 -8.16 -17.89 -11.21
CA VAL A 132 -7.39 -19.14 -10.98
C VAL A 132 -6.18 -18.89 -10.07
N ALA A 133 -6.30 -17.97 -9.13
CA ALA A 133 -5.26 -17.68 -8.14
C ALA A 133 -5.11 -18.82 -7.12
N ARG A 134 -3.90 -18.98 -6.61
CA ARG A 134 -3.57 -19.96 -5.58
C ARG A 134 -4.26 -19.71 -4.24
#